data_69c63c6a6dcc345620ac5eee797b9515
#
_entry.id   69c63c6a6dcc345620ac5eee797b9515
#
_cell.length_a   1.000
_cell.length_b   1.000
_cell.length_c   1.000
_cell.angle_alpha   90.00
_cell.angle_beta   90.00
_cell.angle_gamma   90.00
#
_symmetry.space_group_name_H-M   'P 1'
#
loop_
_entity.id
_entity.type
_entity.pdbx_description
1 polymer ?
#
loop_
_entity_poly.entity_id
_entity_poly.type
_entity_poly.pdbx_seq_one_letter_code
_entity_poly.pdbx_strand_id
1 'polypeptide(L)'
;VATPDISSVGYELMLPVRISAKDAVRVAHQNGPTVLRMIPYWRYHYTSGGEATYKGKSVCFDAEGDGWINAVNGLEWEFEDDAIPVPGELPADADIVAPVTQKSEAKETVMAGLIKKLTRRVRIKTTAGDAIFAEEKEFRPTEDNIVVKVDKVYVPVWQVRGKRDIVEVNAFNGQELALPSDEGCEVF
;
A
#
# COMPACT_ATOMS: atom_id res chain seq x y z
N VAL A 1 -14.92 8.34 -25.94
CA VAL A 1 -14.93 9.52 -25.06
C VAL A 1 -13.73 9.40 -24.13
N ALA A 2 -12.72 10.23 -24.33
CA ALA A 2 -11.58 10.28 -23.43
C ALA A 2 -12.05 10.67 -22.04
N THR A 3 -11.75 9.88 -21.05
CA THR A 3 -11.90 10.27 -19.64
C THR A 3 -11.08 11.55 -19.45
N PRO A 4 -11.67 12.67 -18.97
CA PRO A 4 -10.89 13.87 -18.72
C PRO A 4 -9.76 13.51 -17.75
N ASP A 5 -8.58 13.94 -18.09
CA ASP A 5 -7.42 13.82 -17.20
C ASP A 5 -7.71 14.67 -15.96
N ILE A 6 -8.09 14.01 -14.88
CA ILE A 6 -8.48 14.64 -13.63
C ILE A 6 -7.30 15.46 -13.05
N SER A 7 -6.07 15.09 -13.39
CA SER A 7 -4.88 15.82 -12.95
C SER A 7 -4.78 17.22 -13.54
N SER A 8 -5.40 17.47 -14.70
CA SER A 8 -5.38 18.78 -15.35
C SER A 8 -6.34 19.81 -14.72
N VAL A 9 -7.21 19.40 -13.82
CA VAL A 9 -8.27 20.24 -13.25
C VAL A 9 -8.05 20.56 -11.76
N GLY A 10 -6.91 20.19 -11.18
CA GLY A 10 -6.59 20.43 -9.77
C GLY A 10 -7.28 19.48 -8.79
N TYR A 11 -7.94 18.44 -9.28
CA TYR A 11 -8.51 17.39 -8.45
C TYR A 11 -7.50 16.28 -8.19
N GLU A 12 -7.47 15.81 -6.94
CA GLU A 12 -6.68 14.68 -6.52
C GLU A 12 -7.59 13.59 -5.94
N LEU A 13 -7.13 12.34 -5.96
CA LEU A 13 -7.79 11.28 -5.23
C LEU A 13 -7.46 11.41 -3.75
N MET A 14 -8.48 11.29 -2.90
CA MET A 14 -8.32 11.41 -1.45
C MET A 14 -9.35 10.59 -0.69
N LEU A 15 -9.04 10.24 0.55
CA LEU A 15 -10.01 9.73 1.50
C LEU A 15 -10.66 10.91 2.23
N PRO A 16 -11.94 10.81 2.58
CA PRO A 16 -12.63 11.90 3.29
C PRO A 16 -12.20 12.00 4.75
N VAL A 17 -12.27 13.21 5.30
CA VAL A 17 -12.09 13.45 6.73
C VAL A 17 -13.36 13.03 7.46
N ARG A 18 -13.27 12.02 8.32
CA ARG A 18 -14.38 11.52 9.13
C ARG A 18 -14.25 11.84 10.60
N ILE A 19 -13.01 12.13 11.04
CA ILE A 19 -12.67 12.39 12.44
C ILE A 19 -12.36 13.88 12.57
N SER A 20 -12.96 14.55 13.57
CA SER A 20 -12.64 15.95 13.85
C SER A 20 -11.30 16.10 14.56
N ALA A 21 -10.74 17.31 14.52
CA ALA A 21 -9.52 17.62 15.28
C ALA A 21 -9.67 17.33 16.79
N LYS A 22 -10.87 17.59 17.33
CA LYS A 22 -11.20 17.33 18.73
C LYS A 22 -11.17 15.85 19.07
N ASP A 23 -11.68 15.01 18.19
CA ASP A 23 -11.64 13.55 18.38
C ASP A 23 -10.22 13.02 18.23
N ALA A 24 -9.42 13.60 17.34
CA ALA A 24 -8.00 13.24 17.18
C ALA A 24 -7.20 13.52 18.46
N VAL A 25 -7.47 14.65 19.13
CA VAL A 25 -6.85 14.97 20.42
C VAL A 25 -7.20 13.93 21.48
N ARG A 26 -8.42 13.44 21.49
CA ARG A 26 -8.84 12.37 22.42
C ARG A 26 -8.09 11.05 22.15
N VAL A 27 -7.97 10.67 20.90
CA VAL A 27 -7.25 9.46 20.50
C VAL A 27 -5.76 9.56 20.87
N ALA A 28 -5.17 10.73 20.63
CA ALA A 28 -3.76 10.99 20.94
C ALA A 28 -3.45 11.04 22.45
N HIS A 29 -4.46 11.15 23.30
CA HIS A 29 -4.31 11.31 24.76
C HIS A 29 -3.42 12.49 25.16
N GLN A 30 -3.38 13.53 24.34
CA GLN A 30 -2.61 14.74 24.63
C GLN A 30 -3.25 15.96 23.99
N ASN A 31 -3.06 17.11 24.62
CA ASN A 31 -3.52 18.40 24.11
C ASN A 31 -2.35 19.14 23.44
N GLY A 32 -2.64 19.79 22.34
CA GLY A 32 -1.67 20.61 21.63
C GLY A 32 -2.22 21.12 20.31
N PRO A 33 -1.44 21.95 19.60
CA PRO A 33 -1.79 22.39 18.28
C PRO A 33 -2.05 21.19 17.35
N THR A 34 -3.13 21.26 16.58
CA THR A 34 -3.58 20.18 15.71
C THR A 34 -3.63 20.68 14.29
N VAL A 35 -2.92 20.01 13.40
CA VAL A 35 -2.81 20.36 11.98
C VAL A 35 -3.31 19.20 11.13
N LEU A 36 -4.13 19.51 10.12
CA LEU A 36 -4.51 18.53 9.12
C LEU A 36 -3.41 18.41 8.09
N ARG A 37 -2.95 17.19 7.87
CA ARG A 37 -1.95 16.86 6.86
C ARG A 37 -2.55 15.93 5.83
N MET A 38 -2.26 16.15 4.56
CA MET A 38 -2.63 15.24 3.49
C MET A 38 -1.40 14.44 3.10
N ILE A 39 -1.39 13.18 3.48
CA ILE A 39 -0.25 12.29 3.29
C ILE A 39 -0.46 11.47 2.02
N PRO A 40 0.47 11.50 1.06
CA PRO A 40 0.35 10.71 -0.15
C PRO A 40 0.60 9.23 0.13
N TYR A 41 -0.28 8.40 -0.41
CA TYR A 41 -0.17 6.95 -0.40
C TYR A 41 -0.21 6.44 -1.83
N TRP A 42 0.48 5.33 -2.08
CA TRP A 42 0.34 4.56 -3.29
C TRP A 42 -0.66 3.44 -3.03
N ARG A 43 -1.86 3.58 -3.58
CA ARG A 43 -2.86 2.52 -3.57
C ARG A 43 -2.62 1.63 -4.77
N TYR A 44 -2.47 0.35 -4.56
CA TYR A 44 -2.29 -0.59 -5.64
C TYR A 44 -3.36 -1.66 -5.67
N HIS A 45 -3.65 -2.10 -6.87
CA HIS A 45 -4.47 -3.26 -7.16
C HIS A 45 -3.67 -4.19 -8.07
N TYR A 46 -3.67 -5.48 -7.76
CA TYR A 46 -2.99 -6.46 -8.60
C TYR A 46 -3.90 -7.60 -8.96
N THR A 47 -3.65 -8.14 -10.15
CA THR A 47 -4.18 -9.41 -10.63
C THR A 47 -3.04 -10.25 -11.12
N SER A 48 -3.07 -11.54 -10.82
CA SER A 48 -2.10 -12.51 -11.29
C SER A 48 -2.80 -13.69 -11.90
N GLY A 49 -2.21 -14.27 -12.92
CA GLY A 49 -2.74 -15.44 -13.61
C GLY A 49 -1.65 -16.24 -14.31
N GLY A 50 -2.06 -17.30 -14.96
CA GLY A 50 -1.16 -18.21 -15.63
C GLY A 50 -0.75 -19.38 -14.78
N GLU A 51 -0.03 -20.31 -15.39
CA GLU A 51 0.45 -21.51 -14.72
C GLU A 51 1.86 -21.87 -15.22
N ALA A 52 2.58 -22.62 -14.41
CA ALA A 52 3.83 -23.25 -14.77
C ALA A 52 3.72 -24.74 -14.60
N THR A 53 4.27 -25.50 -15.55
CA THR A 53 4.23 -26.95 -15.56
C THR A 53 5.64 -27.50 -15.65
N TYR A 54 5.90 -28.55 -14.85
CA TYR A 54 7.16 -29.27 -14.87
C TYR A 54 6.92 -30.72 -14.47
N LYS A 55 7.35 -31.66 -15.32
CA LYS A 55 7.21 -33.11 -15.10
C LYS A 55 5.80 -33.53 -14.67
N GLY A 56 4.75 -33.02 -15.33
CA GLY A 56 3.36 -33.35 -15.07
C GLY A 56 2.75 -32.65 -13.84
N LYS A 57 3.51 -31.81 -13.13
CA LYS A 57 2.99 -30.97 -12.06
C LYS A 57 2.75 -29.57 -12.56
N SER A 58 1.59 -29.01 -12.23
CA SER A 58 1.20 -27.63 -12.55
C SER A 58 0.95 -26.83 -11.31
N VAL A 59 1.40 -25.58 -11.33
CA VAL A 59 1.12 -24.59 -10.29
C VAL A 59 0.44 -23.40 -10.94
N CYS A 60 -0.67 -22.97 -10.38
CA CYS A 60 -1.44 -21.83 -10.82
C CYS A 60 -1.04 -20.61 -10.01
N PHE A 61 -0.86 -19.45 -10.67
CA PHE A 61 -0.50 -18.19 -10.04
C PHE A 61 -1.68 -17.22 -9.90
N ASP A 62 -2.91 -17.73 -9.92
CA ASP A 62 -4.10 -16.90 -9.79
C ASP A 62 -4.18 -16.25 -8.42
N ALA A 63 -4.23 -14.93 -8.43
CA ALA A 63 -4.38 -14.11 -7.24
C ALA A 63 -4.91 -12.73 -7.61
N GLU A 64 -5.56 -12.08 -6.67
CA GLU A 64 -6.04 -10.72 -6.78
C GLU A 64 -6.01 -10.08 -5.40
N GLY A 65 -5.70 -8.80 -5.34
CA GLY A 65 -5.72 -8.07 -4.09
C GLY A 65 -5.40 -6.60 -4.25
N ASP A 66 -5.56 -5.90 -3.15
CA ASP A 66 -5.31 -4.47 -3.02
C ASP A 66 -4.37 -4.21 -1.85
N GLY A 67 -3.71 -3.07 -1.89
CA GLY A 67 -2.89 -2.63 -0.79
C GLY A 67 -2.58 -1.15 -0.86
N TRP A 68 -1.97 -0.66 0.20
CA TRP A 68 -1.60 0.73 0.38
C TRP A 68 -0.16 0.81 0.88
N ILE A 69 0.61 1.71 0.29
CA ILE A 69 1.98 2.01 0.73
C ILE A 69 2.06 3.50 1.00
N ASN A 70 2.52 3.88 2.19
CA ASN A 70 2.80 5.26 2.52
C ASN A 70 3.94 5.77 1.63
N ALA A 71 3.69 6.80 0.85
CA ALA A 71 4.67 7.34 -0.10
C ALA A 71 5.80 8.15 0.57
N VAL A 72 5.70 8.41 1.86
CA VAL A 72 6.72 9.13 2.64
C VAL A 72 7.64 8.18 3.37
N ASN A 73 7.10 7.21 4.13
CA ASN A 73 7.89 6.30 4.95
C ASN A 73 7.99 4.87 4.40
N GLY A 74 7.27 4.54 3.33
CA GLY A 74 7.32 3.22 2.69
C GLY A 74 6.58 2.11 3.44
N LEU A 75 5.89 2.41 4.53
CA LEU A 75 5.17 1.41 5.30
C LEU A 75 3.89 0.99 4.59
N GLU A 76 3.65 -0.32 4.56
CA GLU A 76 2.37 -0.85 4.10
C GLU A 76 1.30 -0.65 5.17
N TRP A 77 0.08 -0.39 4.71
CA TRP A 77 -1.05 -0.24 5.58
C TRP A 77 -2.28 -0.95 5.01
N GLU A 78 -2.95 -1.69 5.87
CA GLU A 78 -4.22 -2.32 5.54
C GLU A 78 -5.37 -1.39 5.93
N PHE A 79 -6.08 -0.93 4.91
CA PHE A 79 -7.31 -0.19 5.11
C PHE A 79 -8.50 -1.13 5.12
N GLU A 80 -9.54 -0.73 5.79
CA GLU A 80 -10.82 -1.41 5.73
C GLU A 80 -11.45 -1.27 4.33
N ASP A 81 -12.35 -2.18 3.98
CA ASP A 81 -12.97 -2.22 2.64
C ASP A 81 -13.74 -0.96 2.27
N ASP A 82 -14.09 -0.13 3.24
CA ASP A 82 -14.78 1.14 3.02
C ASP A 82 -13.86 2.31 2.66
N ALA A 83 -12.55 2.11 2.63
CA ALA A 83 -11.58 3.11 2.22
C ALA A 83 -11.58 3.32 0.70
N ILE A 84 -12.61 3.97 0.20
CA ILE A 84 -12.80 4.23 -1.23
C ILE A 84 -12.35 5.65 -1.54
N PRO A 85 -11.29 5.84 -2.34
CA PRO A 85 -10.85 7.16 -2.75
C PRO A 85 -11.90 7.88 -3.59
N VAL A 86 -12.04 9.17 -3.36
CA VAL A 86 -12.91 10.04 -4.15
C VAL A 86 -12.10 11.19 -4.74
N PRO A 87 -12.40 11.64 -5.96
CA PRO A 87 -11.77 12.84 -6.51
C PRO A 87 -12.27 14.09 -5.79
N GLY A 88 -11.41 15.04 -5.53
CA GLY A 88 -11.77 16.29 -4.89
C GLY A 88 -10.59 17.27 -4.84
N GLU A 89 -10.88 18.46 -4.34
CA GLU A 89 -9.84 19.44 -4.06
C GLU A 89 -9.25 19.21 -2.68
N LEU A 90 -7.93 19.30 -2.60
CA LEU A 90 -7.23 19.24 -1.31
C LEU A 90 -7.61 20.49 -0.48
N PRO A 91 -7.85 20.33 0.84
CA PRO A 91 -8.15 21.47 1.70
C PRO A 91 -7.06 22.54 1.63
N ALA A 92 -7.46 23.80 1.46
CA ALA A 92 -6.51 24.92 1.29
C ALA A 92 -5.67 25.20 2.54
N ASP A 93 -6.18 24.85 3.71
CA ASP A 93 -5.54 25.04 5.01
C ASP A 93 -4.77 23.80 5.50
N ALA A 94 -4.82 22.73 4.74
CA ALA A 94 -4.08 21.50 5.07
C ALA A 94 -2.62 21.60 4.62
N ASP A 95 -1.76 20.94 5.36
CA ASP A 95 -0.36 20.72 4.98
C ASP A 95 -0.29 19.57 3.99
N ILE A 96 0.05 19.84 2.75
CA ILE A 96 0.14 18.84 1.68
C ILE A 96 1.57 18.31 1.64
N VAL A 97 1.73 17.05 1.97
CA VAL A 97 3.03 16.40 1.98
C VAL A 97 3.34 15.83 0.59
N ALA A 98 4.54 16.09 0.10
CA ALA A 98 4.99 15.54 -1.18
C ALA A 98 5.44 14.08 -1.02
N PRO A 99 5.18 13.22 -2.02
CA PRO A 99 5.68 11.85 -1.99
C PRO A 99 7.21 11.82 -2.05
N VAL A 100 7.82 10.97 -1.24
CA VAL A 100 9.26 10.72 -1.25
C VAL A 100 9.61 9.62 -2.24
N THR A 101 8.77 8.58 -2.29
CA THR A 101 8.92 7.49 -3.26
C THR A 101 8.12 7.78 -4.53
N GLN A 102 8.67 7.36 -5.66
CA GLN A 102 8.01 7.52 -6.95
C GLN A 102 7.01 6.38 -7.20
N LYS A 103 6.04 6.62 -8.08
CA LYS A 103 5.06 5.62 -8.50
C LYS A 103 5.72 4.36 -9.08
N SER A 104 6.76 4.52 -9.88
CA SER A 104 7.51 3.42 -10.47
C SER A 104 8.21 2.56 -9.42
N GLU A 105 8.79 3.19 -8.40
CA GLU A 105 9.43 2.49 -7.29
C GLU A 105 8.43 1.68 -6.48
N ALA A 106 7.25 2.25 -6.20
CA ALA A 106 6.18 1.55 -5.51
C ALA A 106 5.71 0.33 -6.31
N LYS A 107 5.54 0.48 -7.62
CA LYS A 107 5.16 -0.60 -8.52
C LYS A 107 6.19 -1.73 -8.53
N GLU A 108 7.48 -1.40 -8.60
CA GLU A 108 8.58 -2.37 -8.55
C GLU A 108 8.60 -3.12 -7.21
N THR A 109 8.42 -2.42 -6.11
CA THR A 109 8.38 -3.01 -4.77
C THR A 109 7.21 -3.99 -4.63
N VAL A 110 6.03 -3.62 -5.09
CA VAL A 110 4.84 -4.48 -5.09
C VAL A 110 5.08 -5.71 -5.97
N MET A 111 5.59 -5.52 -7.17
CA MET A 111 5.88 -6.61 -8.11
C MET A 111 6.85 -7.62 -7.50
N ALA A 112 7.95 -7.17 -6.94
CA ALA A 112 8.93 -8.04 -6.30
C ALA A 112 8.35 -8.83 -5.12
N GLY A 113 7.54 -8.17 -4.29
CA GLY A 113 6.84 -8.80 -3.17
C GLY A 113 5.83 -9.86 -3.62
N LEU A 114 5.11 -9.61 -4.70
CA LEU A 114 4.13 -10.54 -5.26
C LEU A 114 4.79 -11.77 -5.89
N ILE A 115 5.88 -11.58 -6.62
CA ILE A 115 6.66 -12.70 -7.18
C ILE A 115 7.13 -13.61 -6.05
N LYS A 116 7.66 -13.04 -4.99
CA LYS A 116 8.08 -13.80 -3.80
C LYS A 116 6.92 -14.53 -3.13
N LYS A 117 5.80 -13.85 -2.94
CA LYS A 117 4.60 -14.40 -2.29
C LYS A 117 3.98 -15.54 -3.09
N LEU A 118 3.98 -15.46 -4.41
CA LEU A 118 3.37 -16.44 -5.31
C LEU A 118 4.32 -17.56 -5.71
N THR A 119 5.58 -17.47 -5.36
CA THR A 119 6.56 -18.53 -5.56
C THR A 119 6.22 -19.74 -4.67
N ARG A 120 6.19 -20.92 -5.26
CA ARG A 120 5.86 -22.16 -4.56
C ARG A 120 6.92 -23.21 -4.79
N ARG A 121 7.24 -23.95 -3.75
CA ARG A 121 8.08 -25.13 -3.80
C ARG A 121 7.23 -26.36 -3.76
N VAL A 122 7.43 -27.23 -4.74
CA VAL A 122 6.69 -28.49 -4.87
C VAL A 122 7.69 -29.64 -4.90
N ARG A 123 7.44 -30.66 -4.11
CA ARG A 123 8.22 -31.88 -4.13
C ARG A 123 7.66 -32.81 -5.19
N ILE A 124 8.50 -33.20 -6.13
CA ILE A 124 8.15 -34.09 -7.23
C ILE A 124 8.82 -35.44 -7.01
N LYS A 125 8.01 -36.51 -6.95
CA LYS A 125 8.50 -37.89 -6.88
C LYS A 125 8.47 -38.50 -8.27
N THR A 126 9.59 -39.02 -8.71
CA THR A 126 9.71 -39.79 -9.94
C THR A 126 10.19 -41.20 -9.60
N THR A 127 9.61 -42.21 -10.25
CA THR A 127 10.05 -43.61 -10.14
C THR A 127 10.80 -43.99 -11.42
N ALA A 128 11.99 -44.58 -11.24
CA ALA A 128 12.75 -45.19 -12.33
C ALA A 128 13.16 -46.59 -11.89
N GLY A 129 12.44 -47.61 -12.41
CA GLY A 129 12.60 -48.97 -11.93
C GLY A 129 12.15 -49.10 -10.47
N ASP A 130 12.98 -49.73 -9.63
CA ASP A 130 12.71 -49.87 -8.19
C ASP A 130 13.16 -48.63 -7.37
N ALA A 131 13.76 -47.61 -8.00
CA ALA A 131 14.23 -46.43 -7.34
C ALA A 131 13.17 -45.31 -7.37
N ILE A 132 13.00 -44.66 -6.21
CA ILE A 132 12.15 -43.46 -6.05
C ILE A 132 13.07 -42.26 -5.89
N PHE A 133 12.95 -41.32 -6.81
CA PHE A 133 13.66 -40.05 -6.75
C PHE A 133 12.70 -38.94 -6.32
N ALA A 134 13.15 -38.09 -5.42
CA ALA A 134 12.43 -36.89 -5.03
C ALA A 134 13.28 -35.65 -5.36
N GLU A 135 12.68 -34.69 -6.03
CA GLU A 135 13.30 -33.39 -6.25
C GLU A 135 12.36 -32.29 -5.81
N GLU A 136 12.91 -31.17 -5.35
CA GLU A 136 12.17 -29.95 -5.10
C GLU A 136 12.25 -29.06 -6.32
N LYS A 137 11.10 -28.62 -6.81
CA LYS A 137 11.00 -27.66 -7.90
C LYS A 137 10.37 -26.38 -7.40
N GLU A 138 11.06 -25.28 -7.63
CA GLU A 138 10.55 -23.94 -7.39
C GLU A 138 9.79 -23.43 -8.61
N PHE A 139 8.51 -23.12 -8.42
CA PHE A 139 7.67 -22.48 -9.42
C PHE A 139 7.55 -21.00 -9.07
N ARG A 140 8.09 -20.17 -9.94
CA ARG A 140 8.14 -18.73 -9.75
C ARG A 140 7.41 -18.02 -10.88
N PRO A 141 6.44 -17.14 -10.58
CA PRO A 141 5.82 -16.32 -11.63
C PRO A 141 6.82 -15.30 -12.16
N THR A 142 6.57 -14.86 -13.39
CA THR A 142 7.31 -13.74 -14.00
C THR A 142 6.46 -12.47 -13.92
N GLU A 143 7.05 -11.34 -14.26
CA GLU A 143 6.32 -10.06 -14.35
C GLU A 143 5.15 -10.12 -15.34
N ASP A 144 5.25 -10.96 -16.36
CA ASP A 144 4.18 -11.15 -17.36
C ASP A 144 2.92 -11.81 -16.78
N ASN A 145 3.05 -12.52 -15.67
CA ASN A 145 1.91 -13.14 -14.98
C ASN A 145 1.11 -12.14 -14.13
N ILE A 146 1.69 -11.00 -13.80
CA ILE A 146 1.16 -10.09 -12.79
C ILE A 146 0.93 -8.71 -13.39
N VAL A 147 -0.27 -8.18 -13.18
CA VAL A 147 -0.61 -6.79 -13.52
C VAL A 147 -0.79 -6.01 -12.25
N VAL A 148 -0.04 -4.94 -12.07
CA VAL A 148 -0.13 -4.03 -10.93
C VAL A 148 -0.52 -2.64 -11.42
N LYS A 149 -1.59 -2.10 -10.85
CA LYS A 149 -2.02 -0.72 -11.06
C LYS A 149 -1.81 0.06 -9.77
N VAL A 150 -1.20 1.24 -9.89
CA VAL A 150 -0.86 2.09 -8.75
C VAL A 150 -1.43 3.49 -8.98
N ASP A 151 -2.14 4.00 -7.98
CA ASP A 151 -2.67 5.36 -7.97
C ASP A 151 -2.21 6.10 -6.72
N LYS A 152 -1.97 7.41 -6.86
CA LYS A 152 -1.70 8.27 -5.72
C LYS A 152 -3.00 8.68 -5.06
N VAL A 153 -3.11 8.45 -3.76
CA VAL A 153 -4.27 8.83 -2.95
C VAL A 153 -3.78 9.57 -1.72
N TYR A 154 -4.34 10.73 -1.45
CA TYR A 154 -4.06 11.46 -0.22
C TYR A 154 -4.94 10.94 0.91
N VAL A 155 -4.32 10.65 2.03
CA VAL A 155 -4.99 10.23 3.26
C VAL A 155 -4.90 11.36 4.26
N PRO A 156 -6.05 11.84 4.79
CA PRO A 156 -6.04 12.90 5.78
C PRO A 156 -5.56 12.37 7.13
N VAL A 157 -4.65 13.10 7.74
CA VAL A 157 -4.04 12.76 9.03
C VAL A 157 -4.04 14.00 9.92
N TRP A 158 -4.55 13.86 11.15
CA TRP A 158 -4.42 14.87 12.18
C TRP A 158 -3.09 14.70 12.91
N GLN A 159 -2.24 15.70 12.84
CA GLN A 159 -1.02 15.76 13.62
C GLN A 159 -1.28 16.56 14.90
N VAL A 160 -1.19 15.91 16.04
CA VAL A 160 -1.35 16.51 17.35
C VAL A 160 0.04 16.71 17.97
N ARG A 161 0.43 17.96 18.14
CA ARG A 161 1.74 18.32 18.69
C ARG A 161 1.62 18.55 20.20
N GLY A 162 2.01 17.55 20.98
CA GLY A 162 2.12 17.65 22.41
C GLY A 162 3.44 18.29 22.85
N LYS A 163 3.66 18.40 24.15
CA LYS A 163 4.87 19.00 24.72
C LYS A 163 6.15 18.20 24.45
N ARG A 164 6.03 16.89 24.32
CA ARG A 164 7.16 15.95 24.16
C ARG A 164 7.06 15.12 22.89
N ASP A 165 5.85 14.78 22.50
CA ASP A 165 5.60 13.86 21.40
C ASP A 165 4.68 14.45 20.36
N ILE A 166 4.88 14.02 19.12
CA ILE A 166 3.98 14.26 18.01
C ILE A 166 3.23 12.96 17.79
N VAL A 167 1.90 13.02 17.82
CA VAL A 167 1.04 11.88 17.52
C VAL A 167 0.24 12.15 16.27
N GLU A 168 0.25 11.20 15.36
CA GLU A 168 -0.57 11.26 14.17
C GLU A 168 -1.76 10.32 14.29
N VAL A 169 -2.94 10.84 13.95
CA VAL A 169 -4.21 10.11 13.97
C VAL A 169 -4.81 10.15 12.57
N ASN A 170 -5.11 8.98 12.04
CA ASN A 170 -5.79 8.90 10.75
C ASN A 170 -7.17 9.54 10.83
N ALA A 171 -7.38 10.59 10.03
CA ALA A 171 -8.64 11.32 10.03
C ALA A 171 -9.79 10.59 9.33
N PHE A 172 -9.50 9.48 8.65
CA PHE A 172 -10.50 8.64 8.01
C PHE A 172 -11.06 7.57 8.97
N ASN A 173 -10.20 6.84 9.68
CA ASN A 173 -10.61 5.73 10.54
C ASN A 173 -10.37 5.94 12.04
N GLY A 174 -9.72 7.03 12.44
CA GLY A 174 -9.44 7.34 13.84
C GLY A 174 -8.32 6.54 14.48
N GLN A 175 -7.56 5.77 13.72
CA GLN A 175 -6.44 4.99 14.24
C GLN A 175 -5.21 5.87 14.45
N GLU A 176 -4.52 5.65 15.55
CA GLU A 176 -3.21 6.24 15.78
C GLU A 176 -2.17 5.57 14.88
N LEU A 177 -1.34 6.39 14.23
CA LEU A 177 -0.27 5.89 13.39
C LEU A 177 0.98 5.64 14.25
N ALA A 178 1.63 4.51 14.02
CA ALA A 178 2.78 4.07 14.81
C ALA A 178 4.00 4.99 14.68
N LEU A 179 4.17 5.61 13.51
CA LEU A 179 5.25 6.55 13.23
C LEU A 179 4.68 7.76 12.50
N PRO A 180 5.08 8.99 12.88
CA PRO A 180 4.75 10.17 12.09
C PRO A 180 5.22 10.05 10.65
N SER A 181 4.40 10.53 9.72
CA SER A 181 4.67 10.36 8.28
C SER A 181 5.86 11.18 7.76
N ASP A 182 6.29 12.17 8.50
CA ASP A 182 7.42 13.04 8.14
C ASP A 182 8.73 12.70 8.88
N GLU A 183 8.69 11.82 9.85
CA GLU A 183 9.90 11.28 10.47
C GLU A 183 10.47 10.14 9.62
N GLY A 184 10.69 10.42 8.34
CA GLY A 184 11.49 9.59 7.49
C GLY A 184 12.94 9.64 7.96
N CYS A 185 13.30 8.70 8.82
CA CYS A 185 14.70 8.38 9.09
C CYS A 185 15.58 9.54 9.58
N GLU A 186 15.31 10.09 10.74
CA GLU A 186 16.44 10.53 11.53
C GLU A 186 17.07 9.29 12.15
N VAL A 187 18.04 8.77 11.44
CA VAL A 187 18.91 7.72 11.96
C VAL A 187 19.83 8.39 12.98
N PHE A 188 19.58 8.16 14.20
CA PHE A 188 20.54 8.47 15.23
C PHE A 188 21.51 7.29 15.40
#